data_da744874566ed4fb4bd8a8812c9856b3
#
_entry.id   da744874566ed4fb4bd8a8812c9856b3
#
_cell.length_a   1.000
_cell.length_b   1.000
_cell.length_c   1.000
_cell.angle_alpha   90.00
_cell.angle_beta   90.00
_cell.angle_gamma   90.00
#
_symmetry.space_group_name_H-M   'P 1'
#
loop_
_entity.id
_entity.type
_entity.pdbx_description
1 polymer ?
#
loop_
_entity_poly.entity_id
_entity_poly.type
_entity_poly.pdbx_seq_one_letter_code
_entity_poly.pdbx_strand_id
1 'polypeptide(L)'
;MLKDSLSSFRVFIGLLLRLATLVLVGASQGALKITFASLQDAHYRDIWLNIRLPRVLLAVLVGGALATAGVIMQGLFRNPMADPGLLGVSSGSALMVGVAIIFPVSLPAAFLLYEQMIFAVVGSLVVCAVIFLISLRHHHGGMIQLLLAGIAINALCGAAIGILSYVGDEQQLRQLTLWMMGSLGQAQWPTLLVATSFALPAMVVTAWLA
;
A
#
# COMPACT_ATOMS: atom_id res chain seq x y z
N MET A 1 6.61 22.36 -28.70
CA MET A 1 6.47 22.83 -27.32
C MET A 1 5.02 23.16 -26.93
N LEU A 2 4.32 24.15 -27.51
CA LEU A 2 2.93 24.46 -27.12
C LEU A 2 1.91 23.34 -27.45
N LYS A 3 2.09 22.63 -28.56
CA LYS A 3 1.20 21.55 -29.02
C LYS A 3 1.34 20.30 -28.14
N ASP A 4 2.53 20.01 -27.66
CA ASP A 4 2.82 18.88 -26.77
C ASP A 4 2.29 19.17 -25.34
N SER A 5 2.40 20.39 -24.86
CA SER A 5 1.84 20.84 -23.59
C SER A 5 0.29 20.75 -23.57
N LEU A 6 -0.37 21.17 -24.65
CA LEU A 6 -1.83 21.06 -24.79
C LEU A 6 -2.30 19.59 -24.89
N SER A 7 -1.52 18.72 -25.53
CA SER A 7 -1.79 17.28 -25.59
C SER A 7 -1.69 16.65 -24.20
N SER A 8 -0.62 16.92 -23.46
CA SER A 8 -0.42 16.41 -22.10
C SER A 8 -1.52 16.88 -21.14
N PHE A 9 -1.94 18.14 -21.25
CA PHE A 9 -3.02 18.71 -20.43
C PHE A 9 -4.39 18.03 -20.71
N ARG A 10 -4.70 17.74 -21.98
CA ARG A 10 -5.93 17.00 -22.35
C ARG A 10 -5.92 15.57 -21.80
N VAL A 11 -4.78 14.89 -21.90
CA VAL A 11 -4.62 13.53 -21.33
C VAL A 11 -4.80 13.58 -19.82
N PHE A 12 -4.21 14.55 -19.13
CA PHE A 12 -4.34 14.70 -17.69
C PHE A 12 -5.79 14.93 -17.25
N ILE A 13 -6.51 15.83 -17.92
CA ILE A 13 -7.94 16.08 -17.66
C ILE A 13 -8.74 14.80 -17.93
N GLY A 14 -8.48 14.11 -19.03
CA GLY A 14 -9.16 12.85 -19.37
C GLY A 14 -8.95 11.77 -18.30
N LEU A 15 -7.76 11.68 -17.72
CA LEU A 15 -7.45 10.75 -16.63
C LEU A 15 -8.16 11.15 -15.33
N LEU A 16 -8.19 12.43 -14.99
CA LEU A 16 -8.93 12.94 -13.82
C LEU A 16 -10.44 12.68 -13.93
N LEU A 17 -11.03 12.92 -15.11
CA LEU A 17 -12.44 12.63 -15.35
C LEU A 17 -12.73 11.13 -15.23
N ARG A 18 -11.87 10.27 -15.76
CA ARG A 18 -11.98 8.81 -15.59
C ARG A 18 -11.87 8.39 -14.13
N LEU A 19 -10.92 8.95 -13.39
CA LEU A 19 -10.78 8.68 -11.95
C LEU A 19 -12.05 9.10 -11.20
N ALA A 20 -12.58 10.31 -11.46
CA ALA A 20 -13.80 10.79 -10.84
C ALA A 20 -15.00 9.88 -11.16
N THR A 21 -15.15 9.45 -12.41
CA THR A 21 -16.22 8.51 -12.80
C THR A 21 -16.06 7.15 -12.10
N LEU A 22 -14.84 6.61 -12.01
CA LEU A 22 -14.57 5.35 -11.30
C LEU A 22 -14.85 5.45 -9.81
N VAL A 23 -14.52 6.56 -9.17
CA VAL A 23 -14.85 6.84 -7.76
C VAL A 23 -16.36 6.86 -7.54
N LEU A 24 -17.10 7.58 -8.40
CA LEU A 24 -18.57 7.65 -8.32
C LEU A 24 -19.23 6.29 -8.56
N VAL A 25 -18.77 5.55 -9.57
CA VAL A 25 -19.25 4.19 -9.85
C VAL A 25 -18.92 3.24 -8.70
N GLY A 26 -17.69 3.26 -8.19
CA GLY A 26 -17.27 2.42 -7.07
C GLY A 26 -18.05 2.71 -5.80
N ALA A 27 -18.40 3.98 -5.53
CA ALA A 27 -19.22 4.36 -4.40
C ALA A 27 -20.71 3.99 -4.57
N SER A 28 -21.21 3.87 -5.80
CA SER A 28 -22.61 3.52 -6.09
C SER A 28 -22.85 2.02 -6.20
N GLN A 29 -21.86 1.25 -6.66
CA GLN A 29 -21.97 -0.20 -6.86
C GLN A 29 -21.64 -0.98 -5.57
N GLY A 30 -22.28 -2.15 -5.40
CA GLY A 30 -22.05 -3.05 -4.26
C GLY A 30 -23.21 -4.03 -4.12
N ALA A 31 -23.20 -4.84 -3.06
CA ALA A 31 -24.25 -5.81 -2.76
C ALA A 31 -25.66 -5.18 -2.69
N LEU A 32 -25.73 -3.94 -2.21
CA LEU A 32 -26.94 -3.11 -2.24
C LEU A 32 -26.77 -2.03 -3.29
N LYS A 33 -27.71 -1.90 -4.21
CA LYS A 33 -27.72 -0.79 -5.18
C LYS A 33 -28.16 0.48 -4.46
N ILE A 34 -27.26 1.44 -4.29
CA ILE A 34 -27.54 2.74 -3.70
C ILE A 34 -27.75 3.74 -4.84
N THR A 35 -28.97 4.23 -4.96
CA THR A 35 -29.37 5.29 -5.91
C THR A 35 -29.43 6.63 -5.17
N PHE A 36 -29.35 7.74 -5.87
CA PHE A 36 -29.49 9.07 -5.24
C PHE A 36 -30.79 9.20 -4.44
N ALA A 37 -31.88 8.60 -4.90
CA ALA A 37 -33.15 8.59 -4.17
C ALA A 37 -33.07 7.80 -2.85
N SER A 38 -32.33 6.71 -2.80
CA SER A 38 -32.17 5.90 -1.58
C SER A 38 -31.27 6.57 -0.53
N LEU A 39 -30.46 7.56 -0.88
CA LEU A 39 -29.66 8.32 0.08
C LEU A 39 -30.48 9.22 1.02
N GLN A 40 -31.79 9.40 0.74
CA GLN A 40 -32.71 10.08 1.65
C GLN A 40 -33.02 9.23 2.88
N ASP A 41 -32.94 7.90 2.76
CA ASP A 41 -33.05 6.97 3.88
C ASP A 41 -31.75 6.98 4.70
N ALA A 42 -31.88 7.15 6.01
CA ALA A 42 -30.77 7.23 6.95
C ALA A 42 -29.88 5.99 6.91
N HIS A 43 -30.48 4.78 6.72
CA HIS A 43 -29.75 3.51 6.68
C HIS A 43 -28.82 3.41 5.45
N TYR A 44 -29.32 3.73 4.25
CA TYR A 44 -28.50 3.72 3.04
C TYR A 44 -27.42 4.80 3.04
N ARG A 45 -27.73 5.95 3.62
CA ARG A 45 -26.76 7.04 3.80
C ARG A 45 -25.63 6.63 4.75
N ASP A 46 -25.92 5.94 5.84
CA ASP A 46 -24.92 5.44 6.77
C ASP A 46 -23.99 4.43 6.12
N ILE A 47 -24.53 3.46 5.38
CA ILE A 47 -23.73 2.50 4.60
C ILE A 47 -22.83 3.22 3.60
N TRP A 48 -23.35 4.22 2.92
CA TRP A 48 -22.58 4.96 1.92
C TRP A 48 -21.43 5.76 2.55
N LEU A 49 -21.73 6.50 3.64
CA LEU A 49 -20.74 7.35 4.30
C LEU A 49 -19.69 6.55 5.09
N ASN A 50 -20.08 5.51 5.81
CA ASN A 50 -19.23 4.84 6.79
C ASN A 50 -18.60 3.54 6.28
N ILE A 51 -19.10 2.97 5.19
CA ILE A 51 -18.57 1.73 4.62
C ILE A 51 -17.98 1.96 3.23
N ARG A 52 -18.74 2.59 2.32
CA ARG A 52 -18.32 2.69 0.92
C ARG A 52 -17.33 3.81 0.68
N LEU A 53 -17.61 4.97 1.19
CA LEU A 53 -16.76 6.16 0.97
C LEU A 53 -15.34 5.97 1.49
N PRO A 54 -15.11 5.50 2.74
CA PRO A 54 -13.74 5.26 3.22
C PRO A 54 -13.00 4.22 2.37
N ARG A 55 -13.70 3.19 1.90
CA ARG A 55 -13.11 2.13 1.06
C ARG A 55 -12.64 2.66 -0.30
N VAL A 56 -13.47 3.45 -0.96
CA VAL A 56 -13.14 4.05 -2.25
C VAL A 56 -12.01 5.07 -2.11
N LEU A 57 -12.05 5.91 -1.07
CA LEU A 57 -10.98 6.87 -0.79
C LEU A 57 -9.65 6.17 -0.46
N LEU A 58 -9.69 5.10 0.31
CA LEU A 58 -8.49 4.29 0.58
C LEU A 58 -7.93 3.65 -0.69
N ALA A 59 -8.80 3.16 -1.60
CA ALA A 59 -8.37 2.63 -2.89
C ALA A 59 -7.64 3.69 -3.74
N VAL A 60 -8.16 4.92 -3.77
CA VAL A 60 -7.52 6.05 -4.47
C VAL A 60 -6.18 6.40 -3.83
N LEU A 61 -6.12 6.45 -2.50
CA LEU A 61 -4.89 6.75 -1.77
C LEU A 61 -3.81 5.69 -2.03
N VAL A 62 -4.15 4.42 -1.92
CA VAL A 62 -3.23 3.30 -2.17
C VAL A 62 -2.75 3.28 -3.61
N GLY A 63 -3.68 3.45 -4.58
CA GLY A 63 -3.33 3.51 -6.00
C GLY A 63 -2.42 4.69 -6.32
N GLY A 64 -2.68 5.87 -5.74
CA GLY A 64 -1.84 7.05 -5.88
C GLY A 64 -0.44 6.85 -5.27
N ALA A 65 -0.36 6.25 -4.07
CA ALA A 65 0.91 5.96 -3.41
C ALA A 65 1.75 4.95 -4.22
N LEU A 66 1.13 3.88 -4.72
CA LEU A 66 1.80 2.89 -5.58
C LEU A 66 2.28 3.50 -6.90
N ALA A 67 1.47 4.34 -7.52
CA ALA A 67 1.86 5.04 -8.75
C ALA A 67 3.05 5.98 -8.51
N THR A 68 3.04 6.74 -7.41
CA THR A 68 4.15 7.62 -7.02
C THR A 68 5.42 6.82 -6.76
N ALA A 69 5.33 5.73 -5.99
CA ALA A 69 6.46 4.84 -5.74
C ALA A 69 7.00 4.23 -7.04
N GLY A 70 6.12 3.82 -7.98
CA GLY A 70 6.50 3.31 -9.28
C GLY A 70 7.30 4.33 -10.11
N VAL A 71 6.82 5.57 -10.19
CA VAL A 71 7.52 6.65 -10.91
C VAL A 71 8.91 6.91 -10.33
N ILE A 72 9.03 6.95 -8.99
CA ILE A 72 10.32 7.14 -8.32
C ILE A 72 11.27 5.99 -8.65
N MET A 73 10.79 4.75 -8.57
CA MET A 73 11.61 3.58 -8.88
C MET A 73 12.08 3.56 -10.33
N GLN A 74 11.17 3.88 -11.27
CA GLN A 74 11.51 3.96 -12.69
C GLN A 74 12.55 5.04 -12.96
N GLY A 75 12.44 6.20 -12.32
CA GLY A 75 13.42 7.29 -12.39
C GLY A 75 14.76 6.91 -11.76
N LEU A 76 14.74 6.32 -10.57
CA LEU A 76 15.92 5.88 -9.83
C LEU A 76 16.72 4.84 -10.61
N PHE A 77 16.05 3.80 -11.11
CA PHE A 77 16.71 2.73 -11.87
C PHE A 77 16.91 3.04 -13.35
N ARG A 78 16.39 4.18 -13.83
CA ARG A 78 16.37 4.54 -15.25
C ARG A 78 15.85 3.40 -16.14
N ASN A 79 14.86 2.69 -15.61
CA ASN A 79 14.27 1.52 -16.24
C ASN A 79 12.74 1.57 -16.08
N PRO A 80 11.95 1.64 -17.17
CA PRO A 80 10.50 1.69 -17.11
C PRO A 80 9.85 0.41 -16.56
N MET A 81 10.61 -0.67 -16.43
CA MET A 81 10.15 -1.94 -15.84
C MET A 81 10.46 -2.06 -14.34
N ALA A 82 11.03 -1.02 -13.71
CA ALA A 82 11.33 -1.05 -12.30
C ALA A 82 10.02 -1.04 -11.47
N ASP A 83 9.96 -1.94 -10.50
CA ASP A 83 8.82 -2.14 -9.60
C ASP A 83 9.24 -1.92 -8.14
N PRO A 84 8.44 -1.19 -7.32
CA PRO A 84 8.74 -1.00 -5.90
C PRO A 84 8.87 -2.31 -5.10
N GLY A 85 8.17 -3.37 -5.50
CA GLY A 85 8.24 -4.69 -4.87
C GLY A 85 9.61 -5.35 -4.96
N LEU A 86 10.44 -4.97 -5.93
CA LEU A 86 11.79 -5.53 -6.10
C LEU A 86 12.73 -5.21 -4.94
N LEU A 87 12.47 -4.13 -4.18
CA LEU A 87 13.27 -3.74 -3.02
C LEU A 87 12.94 -4.50 -1.74
N GLY A 88 12.00 -5.45 -1.75
CA GLY A 88 11.69 -6.24 -0.57
C GLY A 88 10.86 -5.55 0.51
N VAL A 89 10.37 -4.35 0.25
CA VAL A 89 9.55 -3.59 1.20
C VAL A 89 8.28 -4.36 1.58
N SER A 90 7.59 -4.91 0.58
CA SER A 90 6.35 -5.68 0.78
C SER A 90 6.62 -7.02 1.50
N SER A 91 7.71 -7.71 1.18
CA SER A 91 8.05 -8.97 1.83
C SER A 91 8.51 -8.78 3.27
N GLY A 92 9.20 -7.67 3.58
CA GLY A 92 9.52 -7.29 4.96
C GLY A 92 8.26 -6.99 5.77
N SER A 93 7.29 -6.29 5.20
CA SER A 93 5.98 -6.06 5.82
C SER A 93 5.26 -7.39 6.09
N ALA A 94 5.20 -8.27 5.09
CA ALA A 94 4.55 -9.58 5.21
C ALA A 94 5.20 -10.47 6.28
N LEU A 95 6.53 -10.48 6.35
CA LEU A 95 7.28 -11.20 7.38
C LEU A 95 6.93 -10.71 8.79
N MET A 96 6.97 -9.40 9.03
CA MET A 96 6.69 -8.84 10.35
C MET A 96 5.23 -9.02 10.77
N VAL A 97 4.29 -8.92 9.84
CA VAL A 97 2.88 -9.25 10.11
C VAL A 97 2.70 -10.74 10.40
N GLY A 98 3.42 -11.61 9.65
CA GLY A 98 3.43 -13.05 9.94
C GLY A 98 3.95 -13.37 11.34
N VAL A 99 5.00 -12.68 11.77
CA VAL A 99 5.52 -12.78 13.16
C VAL A 99 4.46 -12.37 14.17
N ALA A 100 3.76 -11.24 13.94
CA ALA A 100 2.73 -10.76 14.86
C ALA A 100 1.52 -11.71 14.93
N ILE A 101 1.14 -12.34 13.81
CA ILE A 101 0.02 -13.29 13.77
C ILE A 101 0.37 -14.59 14.52
N ILE A 102 1.59 -15.09 14.35
CA ILE A 102 2.01 -16.39 14.90
C ILE A 102 2.47 -16.26 16.36
N PHE A 103 3.09 -15.14 16.69
CA PHE A 103 3.54 -14.83 18.06
C PHE A 103 2.82 -13.56 18.56
N PRO A 104 1.56 -13.69 19.02
CA PRO A 104 0.77 -12.53 19.41
C PRO A 104 1.44 -11.76 20.54
N VAL A 105 1.59 -10.46 20.33
CA VAL A 105 2.19 -9.53 21.30
C VAL A 105 1.06 -8.87 22.07
N SER A 106 1.19 -8.81 23.40
CA SER A 106 0.22 -8.12 24.24
C SER A 106 0.36 -6.60 24.07
N LEU A 107 -0.42 -6.03 23.16
CA LEU A 107 -0.49 -4.58 22.96
C LEU A 107 -1.64 -3.98 23.81
N PRO A 108 -1.51 -2.72 24.25
CA PRO A 108 -2.61 -1.99 24.85
C PRO A 108 -3.83 -1.97 23.91
N ALA A 109 -5.05 -2.06 24.46
CA ALA A 109 -6.29 -2.15 23.68
C ALA A 109 -6.45 -1.09 22.59
N ALA A 110 -5.92 0.11 22.80
CA ALA A 110 -5.93 1.20 21.81
C ALA A 110 -5.14 0.89 20.53
N PHE A 111 -4.17 -0.02 20.57
CA PHE A 111 -3.31 -0.35 19.44
C PHE A 111 -3.71 -1.67 18.74
N LEU A 112 -4.57 -2.47 19.34
CA LEU A 112 -4.99 -3.77 18.77
C LEU A 112 -5.60 -3.65 17.37
N LEU A 113 -6.36 -2.59 17.09
CA LEU A 113 -6.94 -2.34 15.76
C LEU A 113 -5.87 -2.00 14.70
N TYR A 114 -4.70 -1.53 15.13
CA TYR A 114 -3.61 -1.09 14.25
C TYR A 114 -2.42 -2.02 14.28
N GLU A 115 -2.48 -3.14 15.00
CA GLU A 115 -1.37 -4.07 15.22
C GLU A 115 -0.70 -4.46 13.91
N GLN A 116 -1.45 -5.03 12.98
CA GLN A 116 -0.91 -5.47 11.69
C GLN A 116 -0.33 -4.32 10.87
N MET A 117 -0.93 -3.13 10.95
CA MET A 117 -0.45 -1.93 10.27
C MET A 117 0.89 -1.47 10.86
N ILE A 118 1.03 -1.46 12.19
CA ILE A 118 2.27 -1.10 12.87
C ILE A 118 3.39 -2.08 12.49
N PHE A 119 3.12 -3.38 12.57
CA PHE A 119 4.10 -4.41 12.22
C PHE A 119 4.48 -4.35 10.73
N ALA A 120 3.53 -4.09 9.82
CA ALA A 120 3.81 -3.90 8.41
C ALA A 120 4.73 -2.71 8.15
N VAL A 121 4.47 -1.57 8.79
CA VAL A 121 5.32 -0.37 8.68
C VAL A 121 6.71 -0.63 9.26
N VAL A 122 6.81 -1.25 10.43
CA VAL A 122 8.10 -1.61 11.02
C VAL A 122 8.88 -2.55 10.11
N GLY A 123 8.24 -3.59 9.57
CA GLY A 123 8.87 -4.55 8.65
C GLY A 123 9.40 -3.88 7.38
N SER A 124 8.61 -2.99 6.78
CA SER A 124 9.05 -2.22 5.61
C SER A 124 10.24 -1.31 5.90
N LEU A 125 10.21 -0.60 7.03
CA LEU A 125 11.31 0.29 7.45
C LEU A 125 12.59 -0.47 7.78
N VAL A 126 12.49 -1.63 8.43
CA VAL A 126 13.65 -2.50 8.72
C VAL A 126 14.32 -2.94 7.41
N VAL A 127 13.54 -3.42 6.44
CA VAL A 127 14.08 -3.83 5.14
C VAL A 127 14.70 -2.65 4.41
N CYS A 128 14.03 -1.49 4.36
CA CYS A 128 14.61 -0.27 3.77
C CYS A 128 15.93 0.11 4.45
N ALA A 129 16.00 0.07 5.77
CA ALA A 129 17.21 0.39 6.53
C ALA A 129 18.34 -0.60 6.21
N VAL A 130 18.05 -1.90 6.15
CA VAL A 130 19.04 -2.93 5.81
C VAL A 130 19.60 -2.71 4.41
N ILE A 131 18.73 -2.48 3.41
CA ILE A 131 19.17 -2.20 2.03
C ILE A 131 20.02 -0.93 1.97
N PHE A 132 19.59 0.12 2.66
CA PHE A 132 20.34 1.38 2.72
C PHE A 132 21.72 1.20 3.35
N LEU A 133 21.82 0.45 4.47
CA LEU A 133 23.10 0.16 5.12
C LEU A 133 24.03 -0.68 4.24
N ILE A 134 23.48 -1.66 3.50
CA ILE A 134 24.27 -2.43 2.52
C ILE A 134 24.81 -1.51 1.43
N SER A 135 23.98 -0.59 0.94
CA SER A 135 24.37 0.37 -0.10
C SER A 135 25.49 1.31 0.35
N LEU A 136 25.46 1.76 1.62
CA LEU A 136 26.50 2.66 2.17
C LEU A 136 27.88 1.99 2.29
N ARG A 137 27.93 0.67 2.53
CA ARG A 137 29.19 -0.06 2.73
C ARG A 137 29.98 -0.31 1.44
N HIS A 138 29.34 -0.22 0.29
CA HIS A 138 29.95 -0.57 -0.98
C HIS A 138 29.99 0.64 -1.93
N HIS A 139 31.04 1.42 -1.85
CA HIS A 139 31.22 2.65 -2.63
C HIS A 139 31.19 2.48 -4.17
N HIS A 140 31.24 1.28 -4.71
CA HIS A 140 31.29 1.01 -6.15
C HIS A 140 30.08 0.22 -6.70
N GLY A 141 29.09 -0.15 -5.88
CA GLY A 141 28.03 -1.07 -6.28
C GLY A 141 26.85 -0.45 -7.04
N GLY A 142 26.60 0.83 -6.88
CA GLY A 142 25.54 1.55 -7.59
C GLY A 142 24.13 0.88 -7.50
N MET A 143 23.32 1.15 -8.50
CA MET A 143 21.92 0.75 -8.64
C MET A 143 21.71 -0.78 -8.72
N ILE A 144 22.65 -1.48 -9.39
CA ILE A 144 22.56 -2.96 -9.57
C ILE A 144 22.66 -3.65 -8.22
N GLN A 145 23.50 -3.16 -7.32
CA GLN A 145 23.68 -3.75 -6.00
C GLN A 145 22.43 -3.59 -5.11
N LEU A 146 21.77 -2.42 -5.19
CA LEU A 146 20.47 -2.21 -4.51
C LEU A 146 19.43 -3.23 -4.97
N LEU A 147 19.35 -3.47 -6.28
CA LEU A 147 18.42 -4.43 -6.86
C LEU A 147 18.74 -5.85 -6.40
N LEU A 148 20.02 -6.27 -6.46
CA LEU A 148 20.44 -7.60 -6.02
C LEU A 148 20.21 -7.81 -4.51
N ALA A 149 20.48 -6.78 -3.69
CA ALA A 149 20.19 -6.81 -2.26
C ALA A 149 18.67 -6.95 -2.01
N GLY A 150 17.84 -6.22 -2.76
CA GLY A 150 16.37 -6.34 -2.68
C GLY A 150 15.89 -7.75 -3.02
N ILE A 151 16.38 -8.35 -4.11
CA ILE A 151 16.04 -9.72 -4.51
C ILE A 151 16.46 -10.73 -3.44
N ALA A 152 17.67 -10.60 -2.88
CA ALA A 152 18.15 -11.46 -1.83
C ALA A 152 17.31 -11.36 -0.54
N ILE A 153 16.94 -10.13 -0.15
CA ILE A 153 16.07 -9.88 1.01
C ILE A 153 14.67 -10.44 0.76
N ASN A 154 14.11 -10.28 -0.45
CA ASN A 154 12.84 -10.89 -0.81
C ASN A 154 12.86 -12.42 -0.62
N ALA A 155 13.91 -13.07 -1.09
CA ALA A 155 14.08 -14.51 -0.94
C ALA A 155 14.21 -14.93 0.53
N LEU A 156 14.98 -14.19 1.33
CA LEU A 156 15.13 -14.44 2.77
C LEU A 156 13.81 -14.25 3.53
N CYS A 157 13.07 -13.17 3.26
CA CYS A 157 11.75 -12.94 3.85
C CYS A 157 10.78 -14.04 3.45
N GLY A 158 10.78 -14.46 2.18
CA GLY A 158 9.94 -15.56 1.69
C GLY A 158 10.25 -16.89 2.38
N ALA A 159 11.53 -17.23 2.55
CA ALA A 159 11.96 -18.42 3.30
C ALA A 159 11.52 -18.35 4.77
N ALA A 160 11.69 -17.18 5.41
CA ALA A 160 11.25 -16.99 6.80
C ALA A 160 9.73 -17.10 6.95
N ILE A 161 8.94 -16.55 5.99
CA ILE A 161 7.48 -16.73 5.96
C ILE A 161 7.13 -18.21 5.80
N GLY A 162 7.87 -18.96 4.97
CA GLY A 162 7.70 -20.42 4.85
C GLY A 162 7.93 -21.16 6.18
N ILE A 163 8.95 -20.78 6.94
CA ILE A 163 9.20 -21.34 8.28
C ILE A 163 8.07 -20.96 9.24
N LEU A 164 7.64 -19.71 9.24
CA LEU A 164 6.50 -19.26 10.06
C LEU A 164 5.23 -20.04 9.73
N SER A 165 4.99 -20.30 8.44
CA SER A 165 3.85 -21.10 7.99
C SER A 165 3.88 -22.55 8.47
N TYR A 166 5.05 -23.10 8.76
CA TYR A 166 5.19 -24.43 9.35
C TYR A 166 4.91 -24.46 10.86
N VAL A 167 5.22 -23.35 11.55
CA VAL A 167 5.05 -23.23 13.02
C VAL A 167 3.61 -22.82 13.39
N GLY A 168 2.94 -22.04 12.53
CA GLY A 168 1.61 -21.51 12.77
C GLY A 168 0.51 -22.58 12.69
N ASP A 169 -0.60 -22.33 13.40
CA ASP A 169 -1.81 -23.13 13.29
C ASP A 169 -2.62 -22.79 12.01
N GLU A 170 -3.65 -23.58 11.71
CA GLU A 170 -4.46 -23.43 10.49
C GLU A 170 -5.17 -22.05 10.43
N GLN A 171 -5.61 -21.53 11.56
CA GLN A 171 -6.27 -20.23 11.62
C GLN A 171 -5.29 -19.08 11.35
N GLN A 172 -4.09 -19.14 11.93
CA GLN A 172 -2.99 -18.19 11.73
C GLN A 172 -2.52 -18.17 10.27
N LEU A 173 -2.38 -19.35 9.67
CA LEU A 173 -2.03 -19.50 8.26
C LEU A 173 -3.06 -18.89 7.34
N ARG A 174 -4.35 -19.12 7.61
CA ARG A 174 -5.44 -18.51 6.85
C ARG A 174 -5.40 -16.99 6.98
N GLN A 175 -5.20 -16.47 8.20
CA GLN A 175 -5.12 -15.03 8.45
C GLN A 175 -3.94 -14.40 7.69
N LEU A 176 -2.75 -15.02 7.73
CA LEU A 176 -1.59 -14.57 7.00
C LEU A 176 -1.83 -14.58 5.48
N THR A 177 -2.41 -15.64 4.96
CA THR A 177 -2.73 -15.76 3.53
C THR A 177 -3.71 -14.69 3.09
N LEU A 178 -4.78 -14.46 3.84
CA LEU A 178 -5.77 -13.41 3.55
C LEU A 178 -5.13 -12.02 3.63
N TRP A 179 -4.22 -11.79 4.59
CA TRP A 179 -3.50 -10.54 4.69
C TRP A 179 -2.59 -10.30 3.48
N MET A 180 -1.86 -11.32 3.03
CA MET A 180 -0.98 -11.23 1.84
C MET A 180 -1.75 -10.99 0.54
N MET A 181 -3.00 -11.47 0.43
CA MET A 181 -3.87 -11.18 -0.72
C MET A 181 -4.28 -9.70 -0.78
N GLY A 182 -4.19 -8.99 0.34
CA GLY A 182 -4.65 -7.62 0.47
C GLY A 182 -6.18 -7.49 0.52
N SER A 183 -6.67 -6.51 1.25
CA SER A 183 -8.10 -6.24 1.35
C SER A 183 -8.38 -4.79 1.71
N LEU A 184 -9.36 -4.21 1.02
CA LEU A 184 -9.96 -2.93 1.39
C LEU A 184 -11.23 -3.11 2.23
N GLY A 185 -11.57 -4.36 2.58
CA GLY A 185 -12.81 -4.69 3.28
C GLY A 185 -12.94 -4.06 4.66
N GLN A 186 -11.82 -3.88 5.35
CA GLN A 186 -11.77 -3.27 6.69
C GLN A 186 -11.49 -1.76 6.66
N ALA A 187 -11.62 -1.11 5.50
CA ALA A 187 -11.44 0.33 5.38
C ALA A 187 -12.50 1.08 6.20
N GLN A 188 -12.05 1.79 7.22
CA GLN A 188 -12.83 2.66 8.09
C GLN A 188 -12.19 4.05 8.13
N TRP A 189 -12.93 5.06 8.60
CA TRP A 189 -12.40 6.41 8.73
C TRP A 189 -11.10 6.51 9.53
N PRO A 190 -10.96 5.86 10.70
CA PRO A 190 -9.71 5.89 11.46
C PRO A 190 -8.52 5.32 10.66
N THR A 191 -8.72 4.17 9.98
CA THR A 191 -7.69 3.55 9.14
C THR A 191 -7.28 4.46 7.97
N LEU A 192 -8.27 5.08 7.31
CA LEU A 192 -8.02 6.04 6.24
C LEU A 192 -7.23 7.25 6.72
N LEU A 193 -7.58 7.83 7.87
CA LEU A 193 -6.89 8.98 8.44
C LEU A 193 -5.43 8.66 8.76
N VAL A 194 -5.17 7.51 9.39
CA VAL A 194 -3.80 7.06 9.67
C VAL A 194 -3.03 6.82 8.37
N ALA A 195 -3.58 6.10 7.41
CA ALA A 195 -2.92 5.86 6.11
C ALA A 195 -2.62 7.17 5.37
N THR A 196 -3.56 8.12 5.39
CA THR A 196 -3.43 9.43 4.74
C THR A 196 -2.34 10.28 5.39
N SER A 197 -2.23 10.24 6.73
CA SER A 197 -1.22 11.01 7.48
C SER A 197 0.22 10.63 7.14
N PHE A 198 0.45 9.40 6.69
CA PHE A 198 1.78 8.95 6.23
C PHE A 198 1.94 9.05 4.70
N ALA A 199 0.95 8.62 3.93
CA ALA A 199 1.06 8.54 2.48
C ALA A 199 1.07 9.92 1.80
N LEU A 200 0.18 10.83 2.16
CA LEU A 200 0.12 12.14 1.52
C LEU A 200 1.39 12.97 1.72
N PRO A 201 1.95 13.13 2.93
CA PRO A 201 3.21 13.83 3.10
C PRO A 201 4.36 13.20 2.31
N ALA A 202 4.44 11.87 2.30
CA ALA A 202 5.44 11.16 1.52
C ALA A 202 5.30 11.44 0.02
N MET A 203 4.08 11.39 -0.53
CA MET A 203 3.80 11.72 -1.93
C MET A 203 4.12 13.18 -2.26
N VAL A 204 3.78 14.13 -1.38
CA VAL A 204 4.07 15.56 -1.58
C VAL A 204 5.58 15.82 -1.55
N VAL A 205 6.29 15.27 -0.56
CA VAL A 205 7.75 15.43 -0.45
C VAL A 205 8.45 14.84 -1.67
N THR A 206 8.05 13.65 -2.11
CA THR A 206 8.64 13.03 -3.30
C THR A 206 8.33 13.79 -4.58
N ALA A 207 7.13 14.32 -4.73
CA ALA A 207 6.76 15.16 -5.87
C ALA A 207 7.51 16.51 -5.89
N TRP A 208 7.90 17.01 -4.71
CA TRP A 208 8.68 18.25 -4.59
C TRP A 208 10.17 18.01 -4.87
N LEU A 209 10.69 16.82 -4.60
CA LEU A 209 12.08 16.43 -4.83
C LEU A 209 12.35 15.92 -6.25
N ALA A 210 11.34 15.59 -7.04
CA ALA A 210 11.41 15.06 -8.41
C ALA A 210 11.49 16.19 -9.44
#